data_a011dbd6c5f6b63507795fd26c442d64
#
_entry.id   a011dbd6c5f6b63507795fd26c442d64
#
_cell.length_a   1.000
_cell.length_b   1.000
_cell.length_c   1.000
_cell.angle_alpha   90.00
_cell.angle_beta   90.00
_cell.angle_gamma   90.00
#
_symmetry.space_group_name_H-M   'P 1'
#
loop_
_entity.id
_entity.type
_entity.pdbx_description
1 polymer ?
#
loop_
_entity_poly.entity_id
_entity_poly.type
_entity_poly.pdbx_seq_one_letter_code
_entity_poly.pdbx_strand_id
1 'polypeptide(L)'
;MRCLFQVFYIYMQRTEISSLGEFALIKRLTRDFPIQHESTRRGVGDDAAVIAYPEGLQTLVTTDLLLEGIHFDLTYTPLRHLGYKAAVGSFSDIYAMNGHPQQLTCSVGVSARFAVEDLEELYAGIRLACSRYGVDLVGGDTSASLTGLCISITCLGAAREEEIVYRSGAQPT
;
A
#
# COMPACT_ATOMS: atom_id res chain seq x y z
N MET A 1 -42.82 24.28 -22.35
CA MET A 1 -41.59 23.48 -22.58
C MET A 1 -40.79 23.51 -21.28
N ARG A 2 -41.08 22.52 -20.42
CA ARG A 2 -40.41 22.40 -19.10
C ARG A 2 -39.20 21.46 -19.26
N CYS A 3 -38.01 22.03 -19.16
CA CYS A 3 -36.76 21.25 -19.15
C CYS A 3 -36.61 20.56 -17.78
N LEU A 4 -36.84 19.26 -17.76
CA LEU A 4 -36.57 18.42 -16.60
C LEU A 4 -35.06 18.20 -16.53
N PHE A 5 -34.37 18.97 -15.70
CA PHE A 5 -33.04 18.62 -15.22
C PHE A 5 -33.17 17.42 -14.24
N GLN A 6 -33.00 16.23 -14.77
CA GLN A 6 -32.89 15.04 -14.00
C GLN A 6 -31.45 15.00 -13.45
N VAL A 7 -31.29 15.56 -12.23
CA VAL A 7 -30.03 15.42 -11.47
C VAL A 7 -29.91 13.94 -11.09
N PHE A 8 -29.07 13.22 -11.81
CA PHE A 8 -28.61 11.91 -11.39
C PHE A 8 -27.78 12.08 -10.11
N TYR A 9 -28.42 12.00 -8.96
CA TYR A 9 -27.74 11.72 -7.69
C TYR A 9 -27.19 10.29 -7.81
N ILE A 10 -25.91 10.18 -8.17
CA ILE A 10 -25.18 8.93 -7.96
C ILE A 10 -25.07 8.81 -6.43
N TYR A 11 -25.99 8.05 -5.84
CA TYR A 11 -25.82 7.56 -4.49
C TYR A 11 -24.55 6.70 -4.51
N MET A 12 -23.41 7.24 -4.11
CA MET A 12 -22.25 6.44 -3.78
C MET A 12 -22.69 5.53 -2.64
N GLN A 13 -22.80 4.25 -2.96
CA GLN A 13 -23.26 3.25 -2.01
C GLN A 13 -22.19 3.13 -0.94
N ARG A 14 -22.47 3.68 0.25
CA ARG A 14 -21.58 3.56 1.41
C ARG A 14 -21.75 2.15 1.99
N THR A 15 -20.68 1.39 2.01
CA THR A 15 -20.63 0.06 2.66
C THR A 15 -19.89 0.19 3.98
N GLU A 16 -20.58 -0.11 5.08
CA GLU A 16 -19.96 -0.13 6.41
C GLU A 16 -18.96 -1.30 6.48
N ILE A 17 -17.75 -1.03 6.97
CA ILE A 17 -16.67 -2.03 7.11
C ILE A 17 -17.15 -3.23 7.93
N SER A 18 -17.86 -2.96 9.03
CA SER A 18 -18.40 -3.99 9.93
C SER A 18 -19.38 -4.96 9.24
N SER A 19 -19.98 -4.57 8.11
CA SER A 19 -20.95 -5.39 7.38
C SER A 19 -20.31 -6.50 6.55
N LEU A 20 -19.00 -6.37 6.19
CA LEU A 20 -18.31 -7.34 5.36
C LEU A 20 -17.58 -8.43 6.15
N GLY A 21 -17.07 -8.10 7.35
CA GLY A 21 -16.11 -8.92 8.05
C GLY A 21 -14.71 -8.86 7.42
N GLU A 22 -13.70 -9.27 8.18
CA GLU A 22 -12.28 -9.10 7.86
C GLU A 22 -11.86 -9.77 6.54
N PHE A 23 -12.12 -11.07 6.40
CA PHE A 23 -11.68 -11.83 5.21
C PHE A 23 -12.34 -11.34 3.92
N ALA A 24 -13.63 -10.95 3.96
CA ALA A 24 -14.31 -10.44 2.79
C ALA A 24 -13.77 -9.05 2.40
N LEU A 25 -13.44 -8.22 3.39
CA LEU A 25 -12.80 -6.92 3.16
C LEU A 25 -11.42 -7.09 2.52
N ILE A 26 -10.54 -7.93 3.09
CA ILE A 26 -9.22 -8.22 2.54
C ILE A 26 -9.33 -8.69 1.08
N LYS A 27 -10.18 -9.68 0.82
CA LYS A 27 -10.42 -10.20 -0.54
C LYS A 27 -10.87 -9.10 -1.52
N ARG A 28 -11.77 -8.21 -1.08
CA ARG A 28 -12.27 -7.09 -1.90
C ARG A 28 -11.17 -6.09 -2.24
N LEU A 29 -10.34 -5.73 -1.26
CA LEU A 29 -9.27 -4.74 -1.42
C LEU A 29 -8.09 -5.25 -2.26
N THR A 30 -7.80 -6.56 -2.20
CA THR A 30 -6.59 -7.14 -2.81
C THR A 30 -6.84 -7.89 -4.12
N ARG A 31 -8.09 -8.05 -4.56
CA ARG A 31 -8.48 -8.85 -5.74
C ARG A 31 -7.78 -8.47 -7.05
N ASP A 32 -7.40 -7.19 -7.19
CA ASP A 32 -6.84 -6.64 -8.42
C ASP A 32 -5.31 -6.44 -8.33
N PHE A 33 -4.64 -7.15 -7.40
CA PHE A 33 -3.18 -7.16 -7.27
C PHE A 33 -2.61 -8.46 -7.86
N PRO A 34 -2.09 -8.44 -9.09
CA PRO A 34 -1.40 -9.61 -9.65
C PRO A 34 -0.02 -9.77 -9.01
N ILE A 35 0.45 -11.00 -8.89
CA ILE A 35 1.86 -11.29 -8.60
C ILE A 35 2.67 -11.00 -9.86
N GLN A 36 3.74 -10.22 -9.72
CA GLN A 36 4.61 -9.75 -10.82
C GLN A 36 6.02 -10.32 -10.72
N HIS A 37 6.46 -10.71 -9.51
CA HIS A 37 7.80 -11.24 -9.27
C HIS A 37 7.83 -12.74 -9.10
N GLU A 38 8.78 -13.39 -9.76
CA GLU A 38 9.03 -14.83 -9.58
C GLU A 38 9.49 -15.18 -8.17
N SER A 39 10.12 -14.23 -7.46
CA SER A 39 10.48 -14.39 -6.04
C SER A 39 9.27 -14.51 -5.12
N THR A 40 8.10 -14.01 -5.51
CA THR A 40 6.85 -14.17 -4.76
C THR A 40 6.22 -15.52 -5.08
N ARG A 41 6.44 -16.52 -4.22
CA ARG A 41 5.86 -17.86 -4.37
C ARG A 41 4.42 -17.94 -3.91
N ARG A 42 4.06 -17.16 -2.91
CA ARG A 42 2.70 -17.00 -2.39
C ARG A 42 2.52 -15.56 -1.84
N GLY A 43 1.50 -14.87 -2.30
CA GLY A 43 1.12 -13.55 -1.82
C GLY A 43 -0.06 -13.60 -0.84
N VAL A 44 -0.95 -12.61 -0.93
CA VAL A 44 -2.13 -12.46 -0.06
C VAL A 44 -3.04 -13.70 -0.13
N GLY A 45 -3.56 -14.14 1.02
CA GLY A 45 -4.58 -15.20 1.11
C GLY A 45 -4.18 -16.39 1.98
N ASP A 46 -3.08 -16.30 2.70
CA ASP A 46 -2.65 -17.27 3.73
C ASP A 46 -2.09 -16.51 4.94
N ASP A 47 -1.72 -17.21 6.03
CA ASP A 47 -1.19 -16.62 7.26
C ASP A 47 0.12 -15.84 7.02
N ALA A 48 0.91 -16.24 6.00
CA ALA A 48 2.13 -15.54 5.60
C ALA A 48 2.38 -15.62 4.10
N ALA A 49 3.07 -14.62 3.57
CA ALA A 49 3.62 -14.67 2.22
C ALA A 49 4.86 -15.58 2.17
N VAL A 50 5.07 -16.22 1.01
CA VAL A 50 6.28 -17.02 0.77
C VAL A 50 7.12 -16.35 -0.32
N ILE A 51 8.34 -15.94 0.06
CA ILE A 51 9.27 -15.22 -0.81
C ILE A 51 10.58 -16.02 -0.89
N ALA A 52 11.10 -16.20 -2.10
CA ALA A 52 12.35 -16.90 -2.36
C ALA A 52 13.21 -16.09 -3.32
N TYR A 53 14.19 -15.36 -2.79
CA TYR A 53 15.16 -14.64 -3.60
C TYR A 53 16.19 -15.58 -4.21
N PRO A 54 16.69 -15.28 -5.43
CA PRO A 54 17.83 -15.97 -6.01
C PRO A 54 19.09 -15.88 -5.13
N GLU A 55 19.94 -16.88 -5.25
CA GLU A 55 21.27 -16.89 -4.59
C GLU A 55 22.12 -15.68 -5.04
N GLY A 56 22.89 -15.10 -4.12
CA GLY A 56 23.74 -13.93 -4.36
C GLY A 56 23.05 -12.57 -4.24
N LEU A 57 21.76 -12.54 -3.90
CA LEU A 57 21.05 -11.29 -3.59
C LEU A 57 20.92 -11.08 -2.08
N GLN A 58 21.17 -9.87 -1.64
CA GLN A 58 20.88 -9.38 -0.28
C GLN A 58 19.45 -8.85 -0.24
N THR A 59 18.76 -9.14 0.87
CA THR A 59 17.41 -8.59 1.12
C THR A 59 17.52 -7.24 1.81
N LEU A 60 16.89 -6.23 1.22
CA LEU A 60 16.70 -4.91 1.82
C LEU A 60 15.28 -4.84 2.39
N VAL A 61 15.14 -4.29 3.59
CA VAL A 61 13.84 -4.14 4.27
C VAL A 61 13.73 -2.75 4.82
N THR A 62 12.64 -2.06 4.51
CA THR A 62 12.26 -0.78 5.11
C THR A 62 10.83 -0.80 5.59
N THR A 63 10.48 0.09 6.52
CA THR A 63 9.10 0.26 6.97
C THR A 63 8.83 1.73 7.29
N ASP A 64 7.66 2.20 6.84
CA ASP A 64 7.14 3.53 7.11
C ASP A 64 5.83 3.46 7.89
N LEU A 65 5.60 4.48 8.71
CA LEU A 65 4.35 4.67 9.43
C LEU A 65 3.81 6.07 9.14
N LEU A 66 2.61 6.15 8.59
CA LEU A 66 1.92 7.40 8.29
C LEU A 66 0.70 7.54 9.21
N LEU A 67 0.64 8.64 9.93
CA LEU A 67 -0.45 8.98 10.86
C LEU A 67 -1.20 10.20 10.35
N GLU A 68 -2.53 10.11 10.38
CA GLU A 68 -3.40 11.24 10.09
C GLU A 68 -3.15 12.40 11.07
N GLY A 69 -3.14 13.62 10.54
CA GLY A 69 -2.83 14.83 11.30
C GLY A 69 -1.35 15.09 11.55
N ILE A 70 -0.47 14.11 11.24
CA ILE A 70 0.99 14.23 11.35
C ILE A 70 1.65 14.18 9.97
N HIS A 71 1.40 13.12 9.21
CA HIS A 71 2.05 12.88 7.91
C HIS A 71 1.17 13.24 6.72
N PHE A 72 -0.14 13.37 6.95
CA PHE A 72 -1.14 13.77 5.97
C PHE A 72 -2.38 14.35 6.66
N ASP A 73 -3.14 15.14 5.90
CA ASP A 73 -4.42 15.70 6.32
C ASP A 73 -5.46 15.42 5.22
N LEU A 74 -6.52 14.71 5.59
CA LEU A 74 -7.58 14.28 4.67
C LEU A 74 -8.50 15.42 4.24
N THR A 75 -8.37 16.63 4.81
CA THR A 75 -9.12 17.79 4.35
C THR A 75 -8.70 18.23 2.94
N TYR A 76 -7.46 17.89 2.52
CA TYR A 76 -6.93 18.24 1.20
C TYR A 76 -6.16 17.09 0.51
N THR A 77 -5.93 15.96 1.18
CA THR A 77 -5.22 14.81 0.59
C THR A 77 -6.22 13.73 0.18
N PRO A 78 -6.49 13.52 -1.12
CA PRO A 78 -7.34 12.41 -1.57
C PRO A 78 -6.74 11.06 -1.20
N LEU A 79 -7.56 10.11 -0.77
CA LEU A 79 -7.12 8.79 -0.32
C LEU A 79 -6.32 8.03 -1.39
N ARG A 80 -6.69 8.15 -2.65
CA ARG A 80 -5.94 7.54 -3.76
C ARG A 80 -4.53 8.11 -3.90
N HIS A 81 -4.35 9.43 -3.73
CA HIS A 81 -3.03 10.05 -3.73
C HIS A 81 -2.22 9.66 -2.49
N LEU A 82 -2.89 9.55 -1.34
CA LEU A 82 -2.27 9.09 -0.11
C LEU A 82 -1.73 7.66 -0.23
N GLY A 83 -2.53 6.74 -0.78
CA GLY A 83 -2.10 5.36 -1.02
C GLY A 83 -0.89 5.26 -1.95
N TYR A 84 -0.90 6.03 -3.04
CA TYR A 84 0.26 6.11 -3.94
C TYR A 84 1.51 6.65 -3.23
N LYS A 85 1.36 7.76 -2.49
CA LYS A 85 2.45 8.39 -1.72
C LYS A 85 3.03 7.41 -0.70
N ALA A 86 2.18 6.70 0.05
CA ALA A 86 2.60 5.76 1.07
C ALA A 86 3.47 4.64 0.49
N ALA A 87 3.05 4.03 -0.62
CA ALA A 87 3.82 2.99 -1.29
C ALA A 87 5.15 3.51 -1.85
N VAL A 88 5.13 4.63 -2.58
CA VAL A 88 6.34 5.19 -3.22
C VAL A 88 7.33 5.71 -2.18
N GLY A 89 6.88 6.19 -1.01
CA GLY A 89 7.75 6.55 0.11
C GLY A 89 8.66 5.37 0.47
N SER A 90 8.08 4.22 0.76
CA SER A 90 8.85 3.01 1.12
C SER A 90 9.70 2.47 -0.05
N PHE A 91 9.24 2.59 -1.31
CA PHE A 91 10.07 2.22 -2.46
C PHE A 91 11.32 3.09 -2.55
N SER A 92 11.21 4.38 -2.20
CA SER A 92 12.32 5.32 -2.27
C SER A 92 13.49 4.93 -1.36
N ASP A 93 13.23 4.32 -0.20
CA ASP A 93 14.28 3.85 0.70
C ASP A 93 15.08 2.69 0.10
N ILE A 94 14.39 1.76 -0.57
CA ILE A 94 15.04 0.66 -1.28
C ILE A 94 15.90 1.20 -2.43
N TYR A 95 15.36 2.15 -3.22
CA TYR A 95 16.12 2.80 -4.30
C TYR A 95 17.29 3.62 -3.78
N ALA A 96 17.15 4.29 -2.62
CA ALA A 96 18.25 5.05 -2.01
C ALA A 96 19.46 4.18 -1.64
N MET A 97 19.24 2.88 -1.45
CA MET A 97 20.30 1.89 -1.23
C MET A 97 20.73 1.16 -2.52
N ASN A 98 20.35 1.68 -3.69
CA ASN A 98 20.58 1.07 -5.01
C ASN A 98 19.96 -0.34 -5.16
N GLY A 99 18.90 -0.62 -4.41
CA GLY A 99 18.13 -1.84 -4.49
C GLY A 99 16.92 -1.72 -5.42
N HIS A 100 16.29 -2.85 -5.68
CA HIS A 100 15.04 -2.93 -6.44
C HIS A 100 13.92 -3.40 -5.52
N PRO A 101 12.88 -2.57 -5.27
CA PRO A 101 11.71 -2.98 -4.49
C PRO A 101 10.97 -4.09 -5.23
N GLN A 102 10.53 -5.12 -4.52
CA GLN A 102 9.87 -6.28 -5.12
C GLN A 102 8.56 -6.65 -4.43
N GLN A 103 8.48 -6.58 -3.11
CA GLN A 103 7.27 -6.89 -2.36
C GLN A 103 6.96 -5.79 -1.35
N LEU A 104 5.66 -5.62 -1.05
CA LEU A 104 5.24 -4.79 0.06
C LEU A 104 4.12 -5.47 0.87
N THR A 105 4.05 -5.13 2.15
CA THR A 105 2.88 -5.35 2.99
C THR A 105 2.28 -4.02 3.39
N CYS A 106 0.94 -3.96 3.55
CA CYS A 106 0.24 -2.76 3.97
C CYS A 106 -0.66 -3.07 5.16
N SER A 107 -0.35 -2.51 6.32
CA SER A 107 -1.22 -2.57 7.49
C SER A 107 -1.95 -1.25 7.68
N VAL A 108 -3.25 -1.30 7.96
CA VAL A 108 -4.09 -0.12 8.15
C VAL A 108 -4.88 -0.18 9.45
N GLY A 109 -4.82 0.91 10.22
CA GLY A 109 -5.69 1.15 11.36
C GLY A 109 -6.80 2.12 10.94
N VAL A 110 -8.07 1.71 11.00
CA VAL A 110 -9.19 2.43 10.39
C VAL A 110 -10.25 2.76 11.42
N SER A 111 -10.62 4.03 11.55
CA SER A 111 -11.72 4.44 12.42
C SER A 111 -13.09 4.22 11.76
N ALA A 112 -14.15 4.13 12.56
CA ALA A 112 -15.52 3.86 12.11
C ALA A 112 -16.10 4.94 11.16
N ARG A 113 -15.43 6.07 10.97
CA ARG A 113 -15.87 7.10 10.01
C ARG A 113 -15.66 6.72 8.55
N PHE A 114 -14.74 5.77 8.27
CA PHE A 114 -14.44 5.32 6.92
C PHE A 114 -15.43 4.25 6.45
N ALA A 115 -15.73 4.29 5.18
CA ALA A 115 -16.46 3.25 4.48
C ALA A 115 -15.49 2.31 3.74
N VAL A 116 -16.00 1.23 3.21
CA VAL A 116 -15.22 0.29 2.38
C VAL A 116 -14.70 0.99 1.14
N GLU A 117 -15.50 1.86 0.53
CA GLU A 117 -15.17 2.63 -0.66
C GLU A 117 -13.97 3.57 -0.43
N ASP A 118 -13.84 4.12 0.78
CA ASP A 118 -12.68 4.94 1.17
C ASP A 118 -11.39 4.10 1.16
N LEU A 119 -11.46 2.88 1.65
CA LEU A 119 -10.33 1.94 1.60
C LEU A 119 -10.04 1.48 0.17
N GLU A 120 -11.06 1.27 -0.65
CA GLU A 120 -10.87 0.95 -2.07
C GLU A 120 -10.12 2.05 -2.81
N GLU A 121 -10.39 3.32 -2.53
CA GLU A 121 -9.64 4.45 -3.10
C GLU A 121 -8.18 4.48 -2.59
N LEU A 122 -7.94 4.24 -1.31
CA LEU A 122 -6.59 4.12 -0.76
C LEU A 122 -5.81 3.02 -1.47
N TYR A 123 -6.39 1.82 -1.55
CA TYR A 123 -5.78 0.65 -2.18
C TYR A 123 -5.64 0.81 -3.71
N ALA A 124 -6.51 1.56 -4.37
CA ALA A 124 -6.34 1.92 -5.79
C ALA A 124 -5.08 2.75 -6.02
N GLY A 125 -4.73 3.64 -5.08
CA GLY A 125 -3.47 4.38 -5.09
C GLY A 125 -2.25 3.48 -4.91
N ILE A 126 -2.29 2.58 -3.93
CA ILE A 126 -1.22 1.59 -3.68
C ILE A 126 -1.04 0.70 -4.91
N ARG A 127 -2.13 0.19 -5.48
CA ARG A 127 -2.11 -0.64 -6.69
C ARG A 127 -1.47 0.09 -7.88
N LEU A 128 -1.79 1.37 -8.07
CA LEU A 128 -1.19 2.17 -9.14
C LEU A 128 0.34 2.26 -8.97
N ALA A 129 0.83 2.49 -7.75
CA ALA A 129 2.26 2.48 -7.45
C ALA A 129 2.86 1.09 -7.70
N CYS A 130 2.27 0.03 -7.17
CA CYS A 130 2.71 -1.35 -7.37
C CYS A 130 2.82 -1.70 -8.86
N SER A 131 1.79 -1.38 -9.66
CA SER A 131 1.80 -1.66 -11.11
C SER A 131 2.87 -0.87 -11.85
N ARG A 132 3.11 0.39 -11.45
CA ARG A 132 4.09 1.27 -12.11
C ARG A 132 5.53 0.86 -11.82
N TYR A 133 5.81 0.40 -10.61
CA TYR A 133 7.16 0.07 -10.15
C TYR A 133 7.44 -1.43 -10.14
N GLY A 134 6.47 -2.26 -10.53
CA GLY A 134 6.62 -3.70 -10.57
C GLY A 134 6.77 -4.31 -9.17
N VAL A 135 5.94 -3.92 -8.20
CA VAL A 135 6.02 -4.39 -6.80
C VAL A 135 4.77 -5.20 -6.47
N ASP A 136 4.95 -6.33 -5.78
CA ASP A 136 3.86 -7.20 -5.36
C ASP A 136 3.31 -6.78 -3.99
N LEU A 137 2.00 -6.59 -3.86
CA LEU A 137 1.36 -6.57 -2.55
C LEU A 137 1.21 -8.02 -2.08
N VAL A 138 1.93 -8.38 -1.01
CA VAL A 138 2.02 -9.79 -0.55
C VAL A 138 1.33 -10.05 0.78
N GLY A 139 0.92 -9.00 1.49
CA GLY A 139 0.25 -9.13 2.78
C GLY A 139 -0.07 -7.80 3.42
N GLY A 140 -0.47 -7.86 4.67
CA GLY A 140 -0.81 -6.70 5.49
C GLY A 140 -1.71 -7.08 6.65
N ASP A 141 -2.30 -6.07 7.27
CA ASP A 141 -3.23 -6.24 8.38
C ASP A 141 -4.30 -5.12 8.33
N THR A 142 -5.47 -5.40 8.87
CA THR A 142 -6.53 -4.40 9.00
C THR A 142 -7.07 -4.42 10.41
N SER A 143 -6.90 -3.33 11.14
CA SER A 143 -7.34 -3.20 12.52
C SER A 143 -8.23 -1.98 12.70
N ALA A 144 -9.04 -2.01 13.76
CA ALA A 144 -9.79 -0.83 14.15
C ALA A 144 -8.87 0.22 14.79
N SER A 145 -9.17 1.50 14.54
CA SER A 145 -8.55 2.65 15.18
C SER A 145 -9.61 3.48 15.92
N LEU A 146 -9.29 4.00 17.08
CA LEU A 146 -10.15 4.96 17.77
C LEU A 146 -10.03 6.37 17.19
N THR A 147 -8.91 6.68 16.55
CA THR A 147 -8.58 8.02 16.05
C THR A 147 -8.00 7.95 14.65
N GLY A 148 -8.76 8.38 13.65
CA GLY A 148 -8.25 8.59 12.30
C GLY A 148 -7.78 7.34 11.55
N LEU A 149 -6.94 7.59 10.55
CA LEU A 149 -6.32 6.60 9.68
C LEU A 149 -4.83 6.49 10.00
N CYS A 150 -4.38 5.25 10.16
CA CYS A 150 -2.97 4.90 10.29
C CYS A 150 -2.61 3.94 9.14
N ILE A 151 -1.46 4.16 8.51
CA ILE A 151 -0.97 3.31 7.41
C ILE A 151 0.47 2.92 7.73
N SER A 152 0.76 1.63 7.75
CA SER A 152 2.12 1.10 7.83
C SER A 152 2.43 0.32 6.57
N ILE A 153 3.51 0.70 5.90
CA ILE A 153 4.03 0.00 4.72
C ILE A 153 5.38 -0.62 5.08
N THR A 154 5.52 -1.91 4.86
CA THR A 154 6.83 -2.55 4.87
C THR A 154 7.17 -2.97 3.46
N CYS A 155 8.32 -2.53 2.94
CA CYS A 155 8.79 -2.88 1.61
C CYS A 155 10.04 -3.76 1.71
N LEU A 156 10.04 -4.82 0.89
CA LEU A 156 11.19 -5.69 0.68
C LEU A 156 11.73 -5.46 -0.73
N GLY A 157 13.05 -5.42 -0.82
CA GLY A 157 13.75 -5.31 -2.08
C GLY A 157 15.00 -6.18 -2.10
N ALA A 158 15.67 -6.22 -3.22
CA ALA A 158 16.88 -6.99 -3.38
C ALA A 158 17.95 -6.19 -4.12
N ALA A 159 19.23 -6.44 -3.76
CA ALA A 159 20.41 -5.91 -4.45
C ALA A 159 21.54 -6.91 -4.34
N ARG A 160 22.55 -6.81 -5.24
CA ARG A 160 23.82 -7.49 -5.04
C ARG A 160 24.61 -6.78 -3.94
N GLU A 161 25.35 -7.52 -3.15
CA GLU A 161 26.10 -6.98 -2.00
C GLU A 161 27.04 -5.84 -2.43
N GLU A 162 27.76 -6.03 -3.52
CA GLU A 162 28.71 -5.05 -4.07
C GLU A 162 28.07 -3.79 -4.65
N GLU A 163 26.76 -3.82 -4.92
CA GLU A 163 26.00 -2.68 -5.48
C GLU A 163 25.30 -1.86 -4.42
N ILE A 164 25.24 -2.34 -3.15
CA ILE A 164 24.52 -1.66 -2.09
C ILE A 164 25.21 -0.34 -1.71
N VAL A 165 24.44 0.72 -1.71
CA VAL A 165 24.88 2.06 -1.27
C VAL A 165 24.39 2.34 0.14
N TYR A 166 25.31 2.75 1.01
CA TYR A 166 25.02 3.08 2.39
C TYR A 166 25.06 4.58 2.61
N ARG A 167 24.21 5.08 3.52
CA ARG A 167 24.17 6.50 3.92
C ARG A 167 25.54 7.04 4.37
N SER A 168 26.31 6.21 5.09
CA SER A 168 27.67 6.52 5.56
C SER A 168 28.71 6.65 4.45
N GLY A 169 28.38 6.20 3.22
CA GLY A 169 29.29 6.30 2.06
C GLY A 169 29.30 7.67 1.36
N ALA A 170 28.37 8.56 1.71
CA ALA A 170 28.30 9.89 1.10
C ALA A 170 29.54 10.74 1.45
N GLN A 171 30.12 11.41 0.45
CA GLN A 171 31.24 12.34 0.61
C GLN A 171 30.76 13.75 0.26
N PRO A 172 31.26 14.80 0.96
CA PRO A 172 31.04 16.19 0.58
C PRO A 172 31.60 16.43 -0.82
N THR A 173 30.84 17.13 -1.68
CA THR A 173 31.29 17.58 -3.01
C THR A 173 31.98 18.90 -2.93
#